data_55e49b1083e3fc51d36a489f886a6189
#
_entry.id   55e49b1083e3fc51d36a489f886a6189
#
_cell.length_a   1.000
_cell.length_b   1.000
_cell.length_c   1.000
_cell.angle_alpha   90.00
_cell.angle_beta   90.00
_cell.angle_gamma   90.00
#
_symmetry.space_group_name_H-M   'P 1'
#
loop_
_entity.id
_entity.type
_entity.pdbx_description
1 polymer ?
#
loop_
_entity_poly.entity_id
_entity_poly.type
_entity_poly.pdbx_seq_one_letter_code
_entity_poly.pdbx_strand_id
1 'polypeptide(L)'
;MIAGVEMPVLECAVHWAVPSDEPHMRDLLDAGERERYERFMRAEDKARFVTGRFLARTVLAEATDLAPGDIRFTTDCPHCGGSHGKPRLPGHSLDFSLSHSADRVVLVLTDGPEVGVDVERESDRDVDRLGEMVLSAPEREVLAGLPADRRKRGFHAYWCRKEALLKATGHGLAAPMTAIHVSGPDEPAEVLSWDDDKAVSPVRLADLAPGPGYAASLAVLTDRPLKISETGLTY
;
A
#
# COMPACT_ATOMS: atom_id res chain seq x y z
N MET A 1 -11.87 -25.44 30.39
CA MET A 1 -11.67 -25.22 28.95
C MET A 1 -12.41 -23.93 28.60
N ILE A 2 -11.70 -22.85 28.41
CA ILE A 2 -12.28 -21.59 27.92
C ILE A 2 -12.47 -21.80 26.41
N ALA A 3 -13.73 -21.80 25.94
CA ALA A 3 -14.02 -21.83 24.52
C ALA A 3 -13.27 -20.67 23.88
N GLY A 4 -12.38 -20.98 22.93
CA GLY A 4 -11.68 -19.95 22.18
C GLY A 4 -12.71 -19.08 21.46
N VAL A 5 -12.76 -17.81 21.79
CA VAL A 5 -13.55 -16.83 21.03
C VAL A 5 -12.87 -16.76 19.67
N GLU A 6 -13.51 -17.35 18.65
CA GLU A 6 -13.08 -17.16 17.27
C GLU A 6 -13.16 -15.65 16.96
N MET A 7 -12.00 -15.04 16.72
CA MET A 7 -11.97 -13.63 16.34
C MET A 7 -12.64 -13.45 14.98
N PRO A 8 -13.51 -12.45 14.81
CA PRO A 8 -14.17 -12.21 13.54
C PRO A 8 -13.15 -11.89 12.46
N VAL A 9 -13.31 -12.50 11.29
CA VAL A 9 -12.48 -12.26 10.12
C VAL A 9 -12.60 -10.80 9.69
N LEU A 10 -11.49 -10.16 9.36
CA LEU A 10 -11.47 -8.81 8.81
C LEU A 10 -11.48 -8.86 7.29
N GLU A 11 -12.46 -8.21 6.69
CA GLU A 11 -12.51 -8.06 5.24
C GLU A 11 -11.59 -6.93 4.77
N CYS A 12 -10.78 -7.22 3.74
CA CYS A 12 -9.90 -6.26 3.06
C CYS A 12 -10.31 -6.25 1.59
N ALA A 13 -10.95 -5.16 1.16
CA ALA A 13 -11.33 -4.98 -0.24
C ALA A 13 -10.19 -4.31 -0.99
N VAL A 14 -9.65 -5.00 -1.99
CA VAL A 14 -8.55 -4.53 -2.85
C VAL A 14 -9.09 -4.25 -4.23
N HIS A 15 -8.91 -3.03 -4.69
CA HIS A 15 -9.39 -2.55 -5.99
C HIS A 15 -8.20 -2.16 -6.87
N TRP A 16 -8.13 -2.78 -8.05
CA TRP A 16 -7.12 -2.50 -9.05
C TRP A 16 -7.67 -1.65 -10.18
N ALA A 17 -6.83 -0.78 -10.73
CA ALA A 17 -7.13 -0.02 -11.94
C ALA A 17 -5.89 0.15 -12.83
N VAL A 18 -6.12 0.30 -14.12
CA VAL A 18 -5.11 0.77 -15.08
C VAL A 18 -5.17 2.29 -15.12
N PRO A 19 -4.02 2.99 -15.08
CA PRO A 19 -3.99 4.45 -15.17
C PRO A 19 -4.69 4.97 -16.43
N SER A 20 -5.62 5.90 -16.22
CA SER A 20 -6.34 6.61 -17.29
C SER A 20 -6.48 8.10 -16.92
N ASP A 21 -6.61 8.96 -17.94
CA ASP A 21 -6.77 10.40 -17.76
C ASP A 21 -8.01 10.91 -18.50
N GLU A 22 -9.17 10.33 -18.14
CA GLU A 22 -10.46 10.68 -18.74
C GLU A 22 -11.06 11.95 -18.12
N PRO A 23 -11.79 12.78 -18.90
CA PRO A 23 -12.40 14.01 -18.41
C PRO A 23 -13.26 13.81 -17.14
N HIS A 24 -14.13 12.79 -17.11
CA HIS A 24 -15.02 12.53 -15.99
C HIS A 24 -14.26 12.20 -14.68
N MET A 25 -13.05 11.63 -14.79
CA MET A 25 -12.22 11.35 -13.61
C MET A 25 -11.61 12.64 -13.05
N ARG A 26 -11.22 13.58 -13.94
CA ARG A 26 -10.69 14.89 -13.54
C ARG A 26 -11.75 15.80 -12.92
N ASP A 27 -13.02 15.61 -13.29
CA ASP A 27 -14.13 16.38 -12.71
C ASP A 27 -14.30 16.16 -11.20
N LEU A 28 -13.84 15.01 -10.69
CA LEU A 28 -13.85 14.70 -9.26
C LEU A 28 -12.68 15.31 -8.47
N LEU A 29 -11.68 15.87 -9.13
CA LEU A 29 -10.55 16.51 -8.43
C LEU A 29 -11.01 17.80 -7.74
N ASP A 30 -10.62 17.99 -6.48
CA ASP A 30 -10.75 19.27 -5.80
C ASP A 30 -9.75 20.33 -6.32
N ALA A 31 -9.83 21.56 -5.81
CA ALA A 31 -8.99 22.65 -6.28
C ALA A 31 -7.48 22.39 -6.06
N GLY A 32 -7.10 21.86 -4.89
CA GLY A 32 -5.70 21.54 -4.58
C GLY A 32 -5.17 20.38 -5.42
N GLU A 33 -6.03 19.37 -5.66
CA GLU A 33 -5.70 18.24 -6.51
C GLU A 33 -5.56 18.65 -7.99
N ARG A 34 -6.40 19.57 -8.47
CA ARG A 34 -6.26 20.14 -9.83
C ARG A 34 -4.95 20.89 -9.98
N GLU A 35 -4.59 21.72 -9.01
CA GLU A 35 -3.30 22.40 -9.01
C GLU A 35 -2.12 21.42 -9.01
N ARG A 36 -2.20 20.35 -8.23
CA ARG A 36 -1.19 19.29 -8.22
C ARG A 36 -1.14 18.54 -9.55
N TYR A 37 -2.28 18.22 -10.15
CA TYR A 37 -2.38 17.59 -11.47
C TYR A 37 -1.67 18.42 -12.55
N GLU A 38 -1.86 19.74 -12.57
CA GLU A 38 -1.21 20.62 -13.56
C GLU A 38 0.32 20.69 -13.42
N ARG A 39 0.85 20.41 -12.24
CA ARG A 39 2.31 20.37 -11.99
C ARG A 39 3.00 19.12 -12.53
N PHE A 40 2.27 18.05 -12.83
CA PHE A 40 2.88 16.87 -13.42
C PHE A 40 3.29 17.13 -14.88
N MET A 41 4.55 16.80 -15.19
CA MET A 41 5.12 17.01 -16.53
C MET A 41 4.85 15.85 -17.49
N ARG A 42 4.65 14.64 -16.96
CA ARG A 42 4.45 13.42 -17.75
C ARG A 42 3.00 12.99 -17.74
N ALA A 43 2.49 12.59 -18.91
CA ALA A 43 1.11 12.13 -19.04
C ALA A 43 0.82 10.89 -18.16
N GLU A 44 1.81 9.99 -18.03
CA GLU A 44 1.67 8.79 -17.23
C GLU A 44 1.53 9.12 -15.73
N ASP A 45 2.21 10.18 -15.23
CA ASP A 45 2.08 10.62 -13.85
C ASP A 45 0.72 11.28 -13.61
N LYS A 46 0.22 12.07 -14.58
CA LYS A 46 -1.14 12.62 -14.56
C LYS A 46 -2.18 11.50 -14.49
N ALA A 47 -2.08 10.51 -15.38
CA ALA A 47 -3.00 9.38 -15.42
C ALA A 47 -3.01 8.59 -14.10
N ARG A 48 -1.85 8.25 -13.53
CA ARG A 48 -1.76 7.57 -12.23
C ARG A 48 -2.42 8.37 -11.11
N PHE A 49 -2.12 9.67 -11.07
CA PHE A 49 -2.68 10.56 -10.04
C PHE A 49 -4.20 10.64 -10.13
N VAL A 50 -4.73 10.92 -11.32
CA VAL A 50 -6.19 11.04 -11.55
C VAL A 50 -6.90 9.73 -11.24
N THR A 51 -6.37 8.62 -11.76
CA THR A 51 -6.95 7.28 -11.49
C THR A 51 -6.97 6.98 -10.01
N GLY A 52 -5.89 7.27 -9.27
CA GLY A 52 -5.84 7.05 -7.83
C GLY A 52 -6.90 7.88 -7.09
N ARG A 53 -7.11 9.13 -7.46
CA ARG A 53 -8.11 10.01 -6.86
C ARG A 53 -9.55 9.59 -7.19
N PHE A 54 -9.77 9.21 -8.44
CA PHE A 54 -11.05 8.69 -8.89
C PHE A 54 -11.40 7.38 -8.17
N LEU A 55 -10.48 6.43 -8.15
CA LEU A 55 -10.67 5.14 -7.49
C LEU A 55 -10.97 5.31 -6.00
N ALA A 56 -10.22 6.18 -5.30
CA ALA A 56 -10.47 6.42 -3.89
C ALA A 56 -11.87 7.00 -3.65
N ARG A 57 -12.32 7.95 -4.45
CA ARG A 57 -13.65 8.55 -4.30
C ARG A 57 -14.77 7.59 -4.63
N THR A 58 -14.65 6.80 -5.68
CA THR A 58 -15.69 5.84 -6.07
C THR A 58 -15.82 4.70 -5.07
N VAL A 59 -14.72 4.10 -4.64
CA VAL A 59 -14.73 3.01 -3.66
C VAL A 59 -15.26 3.50 -2.29
N LEU A 60 -14.84 4.68 -1.84
CA LEU A 60 -15.32 5.23 -0.57
C LEU A 60 -16.79 5.67 -0.66
N ALA A 61 -17.25 6.14 -1.80
CA ALA A 61 -18.66 6.46 -2.02
C ALA A 61 -19.54 5.20 -1.96
N GLU A 62 -19.07 4.07 -2.52
CA GLU A 62 -19.76 2.78 -2.42
C GLU A 62 -19.82 2.24 -0.98
N ALA A 63 -18.83 2.57 -0.16
CA ALA A 63 -18.74 2.14 1.24
C ALA A 63 -19.41 3.12 2.23
N THR A 64 -19.92 4.25 1.74
CA THR A 64 -20.56 5.31 2.54
C THR A 64 -21.81 5.80 1.82
N ASP A 65 -22.61 6.63 2.49
CA ASP A 65 -23.75 7.29 1.85
C ASP A 65 -23.37 8.61 1.13
N LEU A 66 -22.09 8.85 0.88
CA LEU A 66 -21.59 10.07 0.25
C LEU A 66 -21.51 9.91 -1.27
N ALA A 67 -21.81 10.99 -2.01
CA ALA A 67 -21.49 11.01 -3.43
C ALA A 67 -19.97 11.12 -3.66
N PRO A 68 -19.41 10.58 -4.76
CA PRO A 68 -17.95 10.65 -5.04
C PRO A 68 -17.40 12.08 -5.01
N GLY A 69 -18.19 13.06 -5.48
CA GLY A 69 -17.82 14.48 -5.46
C GLY A 69 -17.83 15.13 -4.06
N ASP A 70 -18.42 14.48 -3.06
CA ASP A 70 -18.50 14.97 -1.68
C ASP A 70 -17.42 14.38 -0.78
N ILE A 71 -16.69 13.35 -1.24
CA ILE A 71 -15.55 12.77 -0.53
C ILE A 71 -14.46 13.83 -0.37
N ARG A 72 -14.07 14.08 0.89
CA ARG A 72 -12.97 15.00 1.24
C ARG A 72 -11.94 14.27 2.07
N PHE A 73 -10.68 14.41 1.68
CA PHE A 73 -9.57 13.81 2.38
C PHE A 73 -8.89 14.82 3.31
N THR A 74 -8.47 14.34 4.48
CA THR A 74 -7.45 15.02 5.28
C THR A 74 -6.12 14.30 5.10
N THR A 75 -5.02 15.05 5.09
CA THR A 75 -3.67 14.52 4.92
C THR A 75 -2.74 15.03 6.03
N ASP A 76 -3.28 15.27 7.21
CA ASP A 76 -2.52 15.79 8.34
C ASP A 76 -1.48 14.76 8.80
N CYS A 77 -0.22 15.16 8.78
CA CYS A 77 0.87 14.32 9.25
C CYS A 77 0.88 14.31 10.79
N PRO A 78 0.76 13.14 11.45
CA PRO A 78 0.75 13.06 12.91
C PRO A 78 2.09 13.49 13.54
N HIS A 79 3.17 13.54 12.77
CA HIS A 79 4.51 13.89 13.27
C HIS A 79 4.83 15.38 13.20
N CYS A 80 4.36 16.09 12.17
CA CYS A 80 4.70 17.51 11.98
C CYS A 80 3.50 18.43 11.73
N GLY A 81 2.27 17.88 11.63
CA GLY A 81 1.05 18.64 11.34
C GLY A 81 0.94 19.14 9.88
N GLY A 82 1.91 18.81 9.03
CA GLY A 82 1.89 19.20 7.60
C GLY A 82 0.93 18.32 6.77
N SER A 83 0.50 18.82 5.62
CA SER A 83 -0.46 18.17 4.71
C SER A 83 0.17 17.12 3.79
N HIS A 84 1.00 16.23 4.34
CA HIS A 84 1.66 15.14 3.61
C HIS A 84 1.48 13.76 4.26
N GLY A 85 0.58 13.65 5.24
CA GLY A 85 0.24 12.41 5.90
C GLY A 85 -0.57 11.46 4.99
N LYS A 86 -0.83 10.26 5.51
CA LYS A 86 -1.73 9.29 4.87
C LYS A 86 -3.12 9.92 4.70
N PRO A 87 -3.72 9.88 3.50
CA PRO A 87 -5.09 10.36 3.30
C PRO A 87 -6.07 9.60 4.19
N ARG A 88 -6.99 10.33 4.84
CA ARG A 88 -8.04 9.78 5.70
C ARG A 88 -9.40 10.36 5.31
N LEU A 89 -10.47 9.63 5.57
CA LEU A 89 -11.86 10.09 5.42
C LEU A 89 -12.40 10.48 6.79
N PRO A 90 -12.52 11.79 7.11
CA PRO A 90 -13.00 12.22 8.42
C PRO A 90 -14.43 11.77 8.70
N GLY A 91 -14.71 11.41 9.97
CA GLY A 91 -16.06 11.03 10.41
C GLY A 91 -16.47 9.59 10.10
N HIS A 92 -15.61 8.78 9.53
CA HIS A 92 -15.83 7.37 9.22
C HIS A 92 -14.77 6.48 9.89
N SER A 93 -15.14 5.23 10.19
CA SER A 93 -14.22 4.20 10.68
C SER A 93 -13.36 3.60 9.57
N LEU A 94 -13.67 3.89 8.31
CA LEU A 94 -12.98 3.36 7.15
C LEU A 94 -11.53 3.87 7.09
N ASP A 95 -10.60 2.94 6.91
CA ASP A 95 -9.22 3.24 6.58
C ASP A 95 -8.87 2.69 5.20
N PHE A 96 -8.07 3.43 4.46
CA PHE A 96 -7.67 3.04 3.11
C PHE A 96 -6.22 3.43 2.82
N SER A 97 -5.63 2.71 1.88
CA SER A 97 -4.31 3.01 1.36
C SER A 97 -4.29 2.90 -0.15
N LEU A 98 -3.44 3.69 -0.79
CA LEU A 98 -3.32 3.75 -2.24
C LEU A 98 -1.85 3.66 -2.64
N SER A 99 -1.57 2.88 -3.68
CA SER A 99 -0.26 2.83 -4.33
C SER A 99 -0.40 2.75 -5.84
N HIS A 100 0.65 3.10 -6.55
CA HIS A 100 0.71 2.98 -8.00
C HIS A 100 2.14 2.80 -8.49
N SER A 101 2.32 1.96 -9.49
CA SER A 101 3.59 1.78 -10.21
C SER A 101 3.31 1.42 -11.65
N ALA A 102 3.96 2.13 -12.59
CA ALA A 102 3.78 1.96 -14.03
C ALA A 102 2.29 1.97 -14.46
N ASP A 103 1.75 0.83 -14.91
CA ASP A 103 0.37 0.68 -15.38
C ASP A 103 -0.55 0.02 -14.33
N ARG A 104 -0.21 0.13 -13.04
CA ARG A 104 -1.01 -0.35 -11.92
C ARG A 104 -1.33 0.78 -10.94
N VAL A 105 -2.59 0.84 -10.55
CA VAL A 105 -3.07 1.59 -9.39
C VAL A 105 -3.81 0.61 -8.50
N VAL A 106 -3.55 0.63 -7.21
CA VAL A 106 -4.22 -0.21 -6.22
C VAL A 106 -4.71 0.62 -5.05
N LEU A 107 -5.91 0.32 -4.61
CA LEU A 107 -6.49 0.83 -3.38
C LEU A 107 -6.93 -0.36 -2.53
N VAL A 108 -6.63 -0.31 -1.24
CA VAL A 108 -7.20 -1.23 -0.25
C VAL A 108 -8.06 -0.46 0.73
N LEU A 109 -9.18 -1.06 1.12
CA LEU A 109 -10.15 -0.53 2.08
C LEU A 109 -10.37 -1.54 3.21
N THR A 110 -10.42 -1.05 4.45
CA THR A 110 -10.80 -1.80 5.65
C THR A 110 -11.79 -1.00 6.49
N ASP A 111 -12.58 -1.68 7.33
CA ASP A 111 -13.40 -1.02 8.34
C ASP A 111 -12.76 -1.20 9.72
N GLY A 112 -12.23 -0.11 10.25
CA GLY A 112 -11.61 0.03 11.57
C GLY A 112 -10.08 -0.01 11.56
N PRO A 113 -9.42 -1.17 11.36
CA PRO A 113 -7.96 -1.26 11.45
C PRO A 113 -7.22 -0.51 10.33
N GLU A 114 -6.10 0.12 10.69
CA GLU A 114 -5.24 0.82 9.74
C GLU A 114 -4.61 -0.16 8.75
N VAL A 115 -4.60 0.24 7.47
CA VAL A 115 -4.13 -0.58 6.35
C VAL A 115 -3.13 0.16 5.48
N GLY A 116 -2.15 -0.55 4.93
CA GLY A 116 -1.22 -0.04 3.92
C GLY A 116 -1.16 -0.98 2.74
N VAL A 117 -0.97 -0.46 1.55
CA VAL A 117 -0.75 -1.24 0.33
C VAL A 117 0.41 -0.66 -0.47
N ASP A 118 1.19 -1.54 -1.06
CA ASP A 118 2.20 -1.13 -2.03
C ASP A 118 2.21 -2.05 -3.24
N VAL A 119 2.51 -1.46 -4.40
CA VAL A 119 2.70 -2.16 -5.68
C VAL A 119 3.92 -1.58 -6.40
N GLU A 120 4.78 -2.46 -6.91
CA GLU A 120 5.95 -2.04 -7.67
C GLU A 120 6.16 -2.92 -8.91
N ARG A 121 6.44 -2.25 -10.04
CA ARG A 121 6.91 -2.94 -11.24
C ARG A 121 8.35 -3.40 -11.02
N GLU A 122 8.60 -4.65 -11.27
CA GLU A 122 9.96 -5.20 -11.27
C GLU A 122 10.80 -4.45 -12.31
N SER A 123 11.79 -3.68 -11.84
CA SER A 123 12.64 -2.83 -12.67
C SER A 123 14.09 -3.29 -12.62
N ASP A 124 14.87 -2.87 -13.63
CA ASP A 124 16.33 -3.14 -13.70
C ASP A 124 17.14 -2.17 -12.83
N ARG A 125 16.57 -1.68 -11.73
CA ARG A 125 17.30 -0.89 -10.73
C ARG A 125 18.41 -1.72 -10.13
N ASP A 126 19.46 -1.05 -9.72
CA ASP A 126 20.56 -1.68 -8.98
C ASP A 126 20.04 -2.24 -7.65
N VAL A 127 19.65 -3.51 -7.68
CA VAL A 127 19.07 -4.23 -6.54
C VAL A 127 20.04 -4.30 -5.37
N ASP A 128 21.35 -4.46 -5.64
CA ASP A 128 22.36 -4.58 -4.59
C ASP A 128 22.50 -3.26 -3.83
N ARG A 129 22.60 -2.13 -4.55
CA ARG A 129 22.71 -0.80 -3.93
C ARG A 129 21.46 -0.42 -3.15
N LEU A 130 20.28 -0.65 -3.70
CA LEU A 130 19.02 -0.37 -3.01
C LEU A 130 18.81 -1.35 -1.84
N GLY A 131 19.28 -2.58 -1.97
CA GLY A 131 19.23 -3.59 -0.92
C GLY A 131 19.92 -3.15 0.37
N GLU A 132 21.04 -2.42 0.29
CA GLU A 132 21.73 -1.89 1.47
C GLU A 132 20.88 -0.89 2.25
N MET A 133 19.98 -0.16 1.58
CA MET A 133 19.12 0.86 2.19
C MET A 133 17.78 0.31 2.71
N VAL A 134 17.35 -0.83 2.18
CA VAL A 134 16.00 -1.36 2.41
C VAL A 134 16.02 -2.65 3.22
N LEU A 135 16.96 -3.54 2.94
CA LEU A 135 16.98 -4.89 3.50
C LEU A 135 17.75 -4.96 4.81
N SER A 136 17.19 -5.68 5.79
CA SER A 136 17.95 -6.12 6.96
C SER A 136 19.09 -7.07 6.58
N ALA A 137 20.05 -7.29 7.49
CA ALA A 137 21.19 -8.18 7.20
C ALA A 137 20.73 -9.60 6.81
N PRO A 138 19.80 -10.26 7.54
CA PRO A 138 19.31 -11.59 7.15
C PRO A 138 18.61 -11.60 5.79
N GLU A 139 17.83 -10.58 5.44
CA GLU A 139 17.15 -10.50 4.14
C GLU A 139 18.14 -10.37 2.98
N ARG A 140 19.24 -9.63 3.17
CA ARG A 140 20.32 -9.56 2.16
C ARG A 140 20.98 -10.92 1.91
N GLU A 141 21.19 -11.70 2.98
CA GLU A 141 21.75 -13.06 2.85
C GLU A 141 20.79 -13.97 2.08
N VAL A 142 19.50 -13.94 2.40
CA VAL A 142 18.47 -14.70 1.67
C VAL A 142 18.45 -14.27 0.20
N LEU A 143 18.40 -12.96 -0.07
CA LEU A 143 18.35 -12.44 -1.44
C LEU A 143 19.59 -12.82 -2.26
N ALA A 144 20.78 -12.75 -1.66
CA ALA A 144 22.03 -13.14 -2.31
C ALA A 144 22.09 -14.65 -2.64
N GLY A 145 21.42 -15.48 -1.84
CA GLY A 145 21.29 -16.92 -2.07
C GLY A 145 20.30 -17.30 -3.18
N LEU A 146 19.45 -16.38 -3.63
CA LEU A 146 18.50 -16.65 -4.72
C LEU A 146 19.23 -16.73 -6.08
N PRO A 147 18.72 -17.55 -7.03
CA PRO A 147 19.12 -17.49 -8.43
C PRO A 147 19.03 -16.07 -8.99
N ALA A 148 19.95 -15.69 -9.87
CA ALA A 148 20.08 -14.31 -10.37
C ALA A 148 18.77 -13.78 -11.01
N ASP A 149 18.04 -14.62 -11.74
CA ASP A 149 16.74 -14.30 -12.37
C ASP A 149 15.61 -14.07 -11.34
N ARG A 150 15.76 -14.55 -10.10
CA ARG A 150 14.78 -14.41 -9.03
C ARG A 150 15.08 -13.24 -8.07
N ARG A 151 16.34 -12.73 -8.05
CA ARG A 151 16.74 -11.67 -7.11
C ARG A 151 15.92 -10.40 -7.27
N LYS A 152 15.66 -10.00 -8.52
CA LYS A 152 14.86 -8.80 -8.81
C LYS A 152 13.46 -8.92 -8.22
N ARG A 153 12.77 -10.01 -8.47
CA ARG A 153 11.45 -10.28 -7.90
C ARG A 153 11.50 -10.35 -6.37
N GLY A 154 12.47 -11.06 -5.82
CA GLY A 154 12.67 -11.18 -4.37
C GLY A 154 12.87 -9.84 -3.69
N PHE A 155 13.67 -8.95 -4.28
CA PHE A 155 13.87 -7.59 -3.78
C PHE A 155 12.56 -6.79 -3.75
N HIS A 156 11.76 -6.82 -4.83
CA HIS A 156 10.51 -6.08 -4.89
C HIS A 156 9.44 -6.65 -3.93
N ALA A 157 9.46 -7.95 -3.65
CA ALA A 157 8.61 -8.53 -2.62
C ALA A 157 8.95 -7.97 -1.23
N TYR A 158 10.22 -7.94 -0.85
CA TYR A 158 10.67 -7.30 0.39
C TYR A 158 10.29 -5.81 0.44
N TRP A 159 10.53 -5.09 -0.64
CA TRP A 159 10.19 -3.67 -0.75
C TRP A 159 8.70 -3.44 -0.49
N CYS A 160 7.81 -4.11 -1.24
CA CYS A 160 6.36 -3.94 -1.11
C CYS A 160 5.84 -4.30 0.28
N ARG A 161 6.35 -5.37 0.90
CA ARG A 161 5.99 -5.76 2.26
C ARG A 161 6.32 -4.66 3.28
N LYS A 162 7.52 -4.08 3.19
CA LYS A 162 7.97 -3.00 4.10
C LYS A 162 7.24 -1.68 3.83
N GLU A 163 7.09 -1.28 2.57
CA GLU A 163 6.32 -0.07 2.23
C GLU A 163 4.87 -0.17 2.64
N ALA A 164 4.22 -1.32 2.44
CA ALA A 164 2.85 -1.54 2.91
C ALA A 164 2.76 -1.36 4.44
N LEU A 165 3.72 -1.91 5.19
CA LEU A 165 3.80 -1.77 6.64
C LEU A 165 4.00 -0.31 7.06
N LEU A 166 4.91 0.42 6.44
CA LEU A 166 5.17 1.83 6.73
C LEU A 166 3.97 2.72 6.38
N LYS A 167 3.21 2.38 5.35
CA LYS A 167 1.94 3.06 5.00
C LYS A 167 0.84 2.75 6.01
N ALA A 168 0.73 1.51 6.49
CA ALA A 168 -0.25 1.14 7.51
C ALA A 168 0.00 1.91 8.82
N THR A 169 1.26 1.96 9.26
CA THR A 169 1.64 2.64 10.51
C THR A 169 1.72 4.16 10.41
N GLY A 170 1.69 4.72 9.20
CA GLY A 170 1.84 6.15 8.98
C GLY A 170 3.25 6.71 9.22
N HIS A 171 4.25 5.83 9.44
CA HIS A 171 5.64 6.26 9.64
C HIS A 171 6.29 6.85 8.37
N GLY A 172 5.80 6.45 7.20
CA GLY A 172 6.40 6.85 5.92
C GLY A 172 7.88 6.47 5.85
N LEU A 173 8.64 7.19 5.04
CA LEU A 173 10.09 6.97 4.86
C LEU A 173 10.94 7.43 6.06
N ALA A 174 10.34 7.89 7.15
CA ALA A 174 11.08 8.33 8.36
C ALA A 174 11.59 7.15 9.19
N ALA A 175 11.00 5.97 9.07
CA ALA A 175 11.50 4.76 9.72
C ALA A 175 12.52 4.04 8.82
N PRO A 176 13.66 3.60 9.36
CA PRO A 176 14.65 2.88 8.57
C PRO A 176 14.12 1.49 8.20
N MET A 177 13.93 1.21 6.91
CA MET A 177 13.46 -0.10 6.43
C MET A 177 14.36 -1.24 6.86
N THR A 178 15.66 -0.99 7.06
CA THR A 178 16.63 -1.99 7.53
C THR A 178 16.36 -2.47 8.96
N ALA A 179 15.61 -1.70 9.77
CA ALA A 179 15.19 -2.10 11.12
C ALA A 179 13.98 -3.05 11.11
N ILE A 180 13.33 -3.22 9.96
CA ILE A 180 12.19 -4.12 9.77
C ILE A 180 12.72 -5.40 9.15
N HIS A 181 12.39 -6.55 9.76
CA HIS A 181 12.70 -7.87 9.20
C HIS A 181 11.39 -8.58 8.87
N VAL A 182 11.21 -8.93 7.60
CA VAL A 182 10.05 -9.69 7.10
C VAL A 182 10.49 -11.04 6.54
N SER A 183 9.54 -11.97 6.42
CA SER A 183 9.76 -13.31 5.87
C SER A 183 10.33 -13.29 4.44
N GLY A 184 10.96 -14.38 4.04
CA GLY A 184 11.55 -14.57 2.71
C GLY A 184 10.52 -14.42 1.57
N PRO A 185 10.98 -14.04 0.35
CA PRO A 185 10.05 -13.72 -0.76
C PRO A 185 9.24 -14.91 -1.27
N ASP A 186 9.62 -16.13 -0.92
CA ASP A 186 8.92 -17.37 -1.25
C ASP A 186 8.11 -17.93 -0.07
N GLU A 187 8.14 -17.24 1.06
CA GLU A 187 7.43 -17.61 2.29
C GLU A 187 6.16 -16.77 2.45
N PRO A 188 5.15 -17.27 3.18
CA PRO A 188 4.01 -16.45 3.55
C PRO A 188 4.46 -15.13 4.18
N ALA A 189 3.84 -14.02 3.76
CA ALA A 189 4.25 -12.69 4.20
C ALA A 189 4.00 -12.50 5.71
N GLU A 190 5.06 -12.18 6.46
CA GLU A 190 5.02 -12.00 7.92
C GLU A 190 6.08 -10.97 8.36
N VAL A 191 5.79 -10.21 9.43
CA VAL A 191 6.79 -9.41 10.14
C VAL A 191 7.44 -10.29 11.18
N LEU A 192 8.74 -10.54 11.04
CA LEU A 192 9.52 -11.39 11.94
C LEU A 192 10.06 -10.59 13.12
N SER A 193 10.54 -9.38 12.87
CA SER A 193 10.94 -8.43 13.92
C SER A 193 10.92 -6.99 13.39
N TRP A 194 10.84 -6.05 14.32
CA TRP A 194 10.97 -4.62 14.04
C TRP A 194 11.72 -3.97 15.19
N ASP A 195 12.95 -3.56 14.94
CA ASP A 195 13.84 -2.91 15.93
C ASP A 195 13.60 -1.40 15.92
N ASP A 196 12.45 -0.98 16.46
CA ASP A 196 12.10 0.44 16.66
C ASP A 196 11.19 0.54 17.90
N ASP A 197 11.36 1.59 18.69
CA ASP A 197 10.45 1.94 19.79
C ASP A 197 9.01 2.22 19.31
N LYS A 198 8.84 2.41 18.01
CA LYS A 198 7.57 2.60 17.31
C LYS A 198 7.01 1.34 16.66
N ALA A 199 7.64 0.19 16.90
CA ALA A 199 7.15 -1.09 16.38
C ALA A 199 5.69 -1.31 16.79
N VAL A 200 4.85 -1.65 15.81
CA VAL A 200 3.42 -1.85 16.00
C VAL A 200 3.09 -3.33 15.92
N SER A 201 2.39 -3.82 16.92
CA SER A 201 1.90 -5.20 16.98
C SER A 201 0.50 -5.18 17.60
N PRO A 202 -0.44 -6.00 17.13
CA PRO A 202 -0.29 -7.02 16.07
C PRO A 202 -0.38 -6.46 14.65
N VAL A 203 0.25 -7.16 13.72
CA VAL A 203 0.27 -6.85 12.28
C VAL A 203 0.02 -8.10 11.47
N ARG A 204 -0.74 -7.99 10.39
CA ARG A 204 -0.87 -9.00 9.33
C ARG A 204 -0.32 -8.46 8.03
N LEU A 205 0.52 -9.24 7.36
CA LEU A 205 0.99 -9.01 6.01
C LEU A 205 0.37 -10.03 5.06
N ALA A 206 0.13 -9.62 3.81
CA ALA A 206 -0.22 -10.54 2.74
C ALA A 206 0.30 -10.02 1.40
N ASP A 207 0.80 -10.90 0.55
CA ASP A 207 1.09 -10.55 -0.83
C ASP A 207 -0.18 -10.59 -1.66
N LEU A 208 -0.24 -9.71 -2.68
CA LEU A 208 -1.36 -9.56 -3.61
C LEU A 208 -0.99 -10.11 -4.98
N ALA A 209 -1.98 -10.20 -5.88
CA ALA A 209 -1.84 -10.71 -7.25
C ALA A 209 -1.85 -9.59 -8.32
N PRO A 210 -0.82 -8.72 -8.40
CA PRO A 210 -0.77 -7.60 -9.35
C PRO A 210 -0.58 -8.03 -10.81
N GLY A 211 -0.31 -9.31 -11.07
CA GLY A 211 0.02 -9.86 -12.36
C GLY A 211 1.53 -9.92 -12.67
N PRO A 212 1.90 -10.46 -13.83
CA PRO A 212 3.31 -10.68 -14.18
C PRO A 212 4.15 -9.41 -14.20
N GLY A 213 5.39 -9.48 -13.70
CA GLY A 213 6.33 -8.36 -13.68
C GLY A 213 6.07 -7.32 -12.61
N TYR A 214 5.24 -7.65 -11.61
CA TYR A 214 4.93 -6.81 -10.46
C TYR A 214 5.04 -7.58 -9.16
N ALA A 215 5.35 -6.87 -8.09
CA ALA A 215 5.15 -7.29 -6.71
C ALA A 215 4.15 -6.36 -6.05
N ALA A 216 3.33 -6.88 -5.14
CA ALA A 216 2.44 -6.07 -4.32
C ALA A 216 2.16 -6.76 -2.99
N SER A 217 1.97 -5.95 -1.94
CA SER A 217 1.66 -6.45 -0.60
C SER A 217 0.73 -5.48 0.12
N LEU A 218 -0.04 -6.01 1.07
CA LEU A 218 -0.80 -5.22 2.02
C LEU A 218 -0.36 -5.54 3.46
N ALA A 219 -0.49 -4.55 4.35
CA ALA A 219 -0.31 -4.67 5.78
C ALA A 219 -1.54 -4.14 6.51
N VAL A 220 -1.98 -4.83 7.56
CA VAL A 220 -3.11 -4.40 8.40
C VAL A 220 -2.71 -4.49 9.86
N LEU A 221 -2.98 -3.43 10.63
CA LEU A 221 -2.69 -3.39 12.06
C LEU A 221 -3.78 -4.12 12.85
N THR A 222 -3.71 -5.44 12.85
CA THR A 222 -4.70 -6.33 13.46
C THR A 222 -4.10 -7.72 13.77
N ASP A 223 -4.69 -8.39 14.76
CA ASP A 223 -4.48 -9.81 15.04
C ASP A 223 -5.54 -10.72 14.39
N ARG A 224 -6.59 -10.11 13.84
CA ARG A 224 -7.71 -10.83 13.18
C ARG A 224 -7.24 -11.53 11.91
N PRO A 225 -7.81 -12.70 11.55
CA PRO A 225 -7.61 -13.30 10.25
C PRO A 225 -8.11 -12.37 9.14
N LEU A 226 -7.39 -12.30 8.02
CA LEU A 226 -7.78 -11.49 6.86
C LEU A 226 -8.55 -12.33 5.84
N LYS A 227 -9.60 -11.73 5.28
CA LYS A 227 -10.25 -12.17 4.06
C LYS A 227 -10.02 -11.09 3.00
N ILE A 228 -9.16 -11.37 2.04
CA ILE A 228 -8.78 -10.45 0.99
C ILE A 228 -9.62 -10.75 -0.25
N SER A 229 -10.28 -9.74 -0.79
CA SER A 229 -10.99 -9.80 -2.06
C SER A 229 -10.38 -8.81 -3.04
N GLU A 230 -9.84 -9.31 -4.16
CA GLU A 230 -9.23 -8.49 -5.20
C GLU A 230 -10.19 -8.34 -6.39
N THR A 231 -10.40 -7.11 -6.84
CA THR A 231 -11.29 -6.77 -7.97
C THR A 231 -10.62 -5.79 -8.93
N GLY A 232 -11.02 -5.77 -10.20
CA GLY A 232 -10.71 -4.74 -11.19
C GLY A 232 -9.76 -5.16 -12.31
N LEU A 233 -8.62 -5.81 -12.07
CA LEU A 233 -7.75 -6.31 -13.15
C LEU A 233 -8.12 -7.74 -13.53
N THR A 234 -8.53 -7.94 -14.77
CA THR A 234 -8.61 -9.26 -15.42
C THR A 234 -7.46 -9.37 -16.43
N TYR A 235 -6.67 -10.45 -16.33
CA TYR A 235 -5.57 -10.77 -17.27
C TYR A 235 -6.01 -11.85 -18.25
#